data_ff0c6fce77f669f093d7e7e0d8ff94d1
#
_entry.id   ff0c6fce77f669f093d7e7e0d8ff94d1
#
_cell.length_a   1.000
_cell.length_b   1.000
_cell.length_c   1.000
_cell.angle_alpha   90.00
_cell.angle_beta   90.00
_cell.angle_gamma   90.00
#
_symmetry.space_group_name_H-M   'P 1'
#
loop_
_entity.id
_entity.type
_entity.pdbx_description
1 polymer ?
#
loop_
_entity_poly.entity_id
_entity_poly.type
_entity_poly.pdbx_seq_one_letter_code
_entity_poly.pdbx_strand_id
1 'polypeptide(L)'
;MKLVLSQVADADVGAILRETFRVFGPAQVDVYAALIDRALTLVADDPFRPSSIDRSSLYPGARSLHVGIAATRLRGASHVAFYLAPTERRRVDEVYVIRVLHQAMDPEIHLIEGLRSLSLD
;
A
#
# COMPACT_ATOMS: atom_id res chain seq x y z
N MET A 1 -11.35 1.26 10.13
CA MET A 1 -10.13 1.65 10.83
C MET A 1 -9.53 2.89 10.22
N LYS A 2 -8.83 3.68 11.01
CA LYS A 2 -8.10 4.83 10.51
C LYS A 2 -6.90 4.36 9.70
N LEU A 3 -6.67 4.99 8.55
CA LEU A 3 -5.54 4.71 7.67
C LEU A 3 -4.45 5.76 7.89
N VAL A 4 -3.23 5.32 8.13
CA VAL A 4 -2.07 6.20 8.30
C VAL A 4 -1.01 5.79 7.29
N LEU A 5 -0.61 6.70 6.41
CA LEU A 5 0.49 6.45 5.48
C LEU A 5 1.81 6.92 6.11
N SER A 6 2.86 6.09 5.97
CA SER A 6 4.20 6.57 6.26
C SER A 6 4.55 7.73 5.32
N GLN A 7 5.50 8.57 5.70
CA GLN A 7 5.99 9.62 4.80
C GLN A 7 6.51 9.04 3.50
N VAL A 8 7.18 7.89 3.58
CA VAL A 8 7.73 7.22 2.41
C VAL A 8 6.62 6.67 1.53
N ALA A 9 5.55 6.08 2.12
CA ALA A 9 4.39 5.61 1.35
C ALA A 9 3.69 6.76 0.63
N ASP A 10 3.52 7.88 1.30
CA ASP A 10 2.93 9.08 0.68
C ASP A 10 3.79 9.56 -0.49
N ALA A 11 5.11 9.58 -0.32
CA ALA A 11 6.04 9.92 -1.40
C ALA A 11 5.98 8.89 -2.55
N ASP A 12 5.80 7.60 -2.23
CA ASP A 12 5.62 6.56 -3.24
C ASP A 12 4.42 6.85 -4.14
N VAL A 13 3.28 7.17 -3.53
CA VAL A 13 2.06 7.47 -4.29
C VAL A 13 2.28 8.68 -5.20
N GLY A 14 2.92 9.73 -4.69
CA GLY A 14 3.25 10.89 -5.50
C GLY A 14 4.15 10.55 -6.69
N ALA A 15 5.18 9.73 -6.47
CA ALA A 15 6.08 9.30 -7.53
C ALA A 15 5.38 8.43 -8.58
N ILE A 16 4.51 7.51 -8.14
CA ILE A 16 3.70 6.67 -9.03
C ILE A 16 2.83 7.54 -9.94
N LEU A 17 2.17 8.54 -9.38
CA LEU A 17 1.28 9.40 -10.16
C LEU A 17 2.04 10.32 -11.11
N ARG A 18 3.22 10.80 -10.74
CA ARG A 18 4.07 11.56 -11.65
C ARG A 18 4.54 10.71 -12.83
N GLU A 19 4.92 9.47 -12.59
CA GLU A 19 5.31 8.53 -13.66
C GLU A 19 4.11 8.19 -14.54
N THR A 20 2.94 7.99 -13.95
CA THR A 20 1.70 7.76 -14.70
C THR A 20 1.40 8.94 -15.63
N PHE A 21 1.56 10.16 -15.14
CA PHE A 21 1.39 11.36 -15.95
C PHE A 21 2.38 11.40 -17.12
N ARG A 22 3.65 11.12 -16.82
CA ARG A 22 4.72 11.17 -17.84
C ARG A 22 4.46 10.18 -18.97
N VAL A 23 3.99 8.98 -18.64
CA VAL A 23 3.82 7.89 -19.63
C VAL A 23 2.46 7.93 -20.30
N PHE A 24 1.39 8.22 -19.56
CA PHE A 24 0.01 8.06 -20.05
C PHE A 24 -0.80 9.34 -20.07
N GLY A 25 -0.31 10.43 -19.50
CA GLY A 25 -1.01 11.72 -19.50
C GLY A 25 -1.97 11.91 -18.32
N PRO A 26 -2.63 13.11 -18.26
CA PRO A 26 -3.39 13.53 -17.08
C PRO A 26 -4.65 12.70 -16.80
N ALA A 27 -5.36 12.23 -17.82
CA ALA A 27 -6.57 11.44 -17.61
C ALA A 27 -6.28 10.14 -16.86
N GLN A 28 -5.16 9.49 -17.17
CA GLN A 28 -4.78 8.24 -16.52
C GLN A 28 -4.33 8.45 -15.07
N VAL A 29 -3.81 9.63 -14.74
CA VAL A 29 -3.49 9.98 -13.36
C VAL A 29 -4.71 9.91 -12.47
N ASP A 30 -5.83 10.48 -12.91
CA ASP A 30 -7.09 10.47 -12.16
C ASP A 30 -7.60 9.03 -11.97
N VAL A 31 -7.52 8.21 -13.00
CA VAL A 31 -7.94 6.80 -12.95
C VAL A 31 -7.09 6.03 -11.94
N TYR A 32 -5.77 6.17 -12.04
CA TYR A 32 -4.86 5.41 -11.17
C TYR A 32 -4.90 5.90 -9.72
N ALA A 33 -5.02 7.20 -9.51
CA ALA A 33 -5.17 7.78 -8.17
C ALA A 33 -6.43 7.24 -7.48
N ALA A 34 -7.54 7.18 -8.20
CA ALA A 34 -8.79 6.62 -7.68
C ALA A 34 -8.65 5.13 -7.35
N LEU A 35 -7.90 4.39 -8.16
CA LEU A 35 -7.64 2.98 -7.93
C LEU A 35 -6.83 2.75 -6.66
N ILE A 36 -5.74 3.51 -6.48
CA ILE A 36 -4.92 3.44 -5.26
C ILE A 36 -5.75 3.79 -4.04
N ASP A 37 -6.53 4.86 -4.10
CA ASP A 37 -7.39 5.29 -3.00
C ASP A 37 -8.40 4.20 -2.62
N ARG A 38 -9.01 3.58 -3.59
CA ARG A 38 -9.96 2.49 -3.37
C ARG A 38 -9.29 1.27 -2.74
N ALA A 39 -8.08 0.92 -3.19
CA ALA A 39 -7.31 -0.18 -2.61
C ALA A 39 -6.99 0.07 -1.14
N LEU A 40 -6.56 1.28 -0.81
CA LEU A 40 -6.26 1.66 0.58
C LEU A 40 -7.52 1.67 1.44
N THR A 41 -8.66 2.08 0.89
CA THR A 41 -9.95 2.01 1.58
C THR A 41 -10.32 0.56 1.91
N LEU A 42 -10.11 -0.37 0.97
CA LEU A 42 -10.35 -1.79 1.21
C LEU A 42 -9.47 -2.32 2.35
N VAL A 43 -8.22 -1.90 2.41
CA VAL A 43 -7.31 -2.26 3.49
C VAL A 43 -7.80 -1.73 4.84
N ALA A 44 -8.27 -0.50 4.88
CA ALA A 44 -8.80 0.11 6.11
C ALA A 44 -10.09 -0.56 6.58
N ASP A 45 -10.95 -0.98 5.64
CA ASP A 45 -12.21 -1.64 5.96
C ASP A 45 -12.00 -3.03 6.55
N ASP A 46 -11.05 -3.80 6.01
CA ASP A 46 -10.70 -5.13 6.52
C ASP A 46 -9.22 -5.44 6.20
N PRO A 47 -8.32 -5.17 7.14
CA PRO A 47 -6.89 -5.43 6.91
C PRO A 47 -6.54 -6.91 6.79
N PHE A 48 -7.41 -7.81 7.21
CA PHE A 48 -7.23 -9.26 7.11
C PHE A 48 -8.02 -9.90 5.97
N ARG A 49 -8.49 -9.09 5.02
CA ARG A 49 -9.32 -9.60 3.94
C ARG A 49 -8.65 -10.75 3.20
N PRO A 50 -9.44 -11.73 2.69
CA PRO A 50 -8.88 -12.92 2.02
C PRO A 50 -8.01 -12.62 0.81
N SER A 51 -8.24 -11.49 0.12
CA SER A 51 -7.44 -11.07 -1.02
C SER A 51 -6.08 -10.48 -0.65
N SER A 52 -5.84 -10.20 0.63
CA SER A 52 -4.53 -9.76 1.11
C SER A 52 -3.62 -10.94 1.39
N ILE A 53 -2.31 -10.70 1.36
CA ILE A 53 -1.30 -11.72 1.57
C ILE A 53 -0.58 -11.45 2.87
N ASP A 54 -0.43 -12.48 3.71
CA ASP A 54 0.38 -12.41 4.91
C ASP A 54 1.85 -12.21 4.54
N ARG A 55 2.45 -11.17 5.11
CA ARG A 55 3.86 -10.82 4.94
C ARG A 55 4.60 -10.76 6.28
N SER A 56 4.10 -11.50 7.27
CA SER A 56 4.68 -11.49 8.63
C SER A 56 6.12 -11.97 8.68
N SER A 57 6.58 -12.71 7.67
CA SER A 57 8.00 -13.07 7.54
C SER A 57 8.90 -11.86 7.29
N LEU A 58 8.35 -10.76 6.76
CA LEU A 58 9.11 -9.52 6.53
C LEU A 58 9.11 -8.62 7.77
N TYR A 59 7.99 -8.56 8.47
CA TYR A 59 7.83 -7.80 9.70
C TYR A 59 6.54 -8.23 10.40
N PRO A 60 6.51 -8.33 11.75
CA PRO A 60 5.30 -8.77 12.47
C PRO A 60 4.08 -7.89 12.16
N GLY A 61 3.02 -8.52 11.69
CA GLY A 61 1.78 -7.85 11.32
C GLY A 61 1.75 -7.31 9.89
N ALA A 62 2.83 -7.48 9.13
CA ALA A 62 2.87 -7.01 7.74
C ALA A 62 1.98 -7.87 6.84
N ARG A 63 1.25 -7.19 5.95
CA ARG A 63 0.43 -7.78 4.90
C ARG A 63 0.56 -6.95 3.63
N SER A 64 0.09 -7.49 2.52
CA SER A 64 0.09 -6.75 1.26
C SER A 64 -1.21 -6.94 0.50
N LEU A 65 -1.58 -5.92 -0.28
CA LEU A 65 -2.71 -5.97 -1.20
C LEU A 65 -2.28 -5.40 -2.55
N HIS A 66 -2.46 -6.19 -3.60
CA HIS A 66 -2.23 -5.70 -4.97
C HIS A 66 -3.31 -4.66 -5.30
N VAL A 67 -2.89 -3.51 -5.80
CA VAL A 67 -3.80 -2.38 -6.10
C VAL A 67 -4.87 -2.79 -7.11
N GLY A 68 -4.54 -3.70 -8.02
CA GLY A 68 -5.48 -4.22 -9.01
C GLY A 68 -6.70 -4.92 -8.45
N ILE A 69 -6.66 -5.38 -7.19
CA ILE A 69 -7.83 -6.01 -6.54
C ILE A 69 -9.00 -5.03 -6.43
N ALA A 70 -8.72 -3.73 -6.36
CA ALA A 70 -9.76 -2.70 -6.26
C ALA A 70 -10.43 -2.38 -7.61
N ALA A 71 -9.86 -2.87 -8.71
CA ALA A 71 -10.41 -2.66 -10.04
C ALA A 71 -11.34 -3.81 -10.43
N THR A 72 -12.29 -3.52 -11.33
CA THR A 72 -13.08 -4.56 -11.98
C THR A 72 -12.22 -5.37 -12.96
N ARG A 73 -11.06 -4.83 -13.35
CA ARG A 73 -10.08 -5.47 -14.22
C ARG A 73 -8.69 -5.23 -13.63
N LEU A 74 -7.87 -6.29 -13.51
CA LEU A 74 -6.50 -6.21 -13.01
C LEU A 74 -5.53 -5.57 -14.02
N ARG A 75 -5.97 -5.39 -15.27
CA ARG A 75 -5.14 -4.91 -16.36
C ARG A 75 -4.62 -3.50 -16.08
N GLY A 76 -3.31 -3.32 -16.16
CA GLY A 76 -2.64 -2.03 -16.01
C GLY A 76 -2.24 -1.67 -14.59
N ALA A 77 -2.73 -2.39 -13.58
CA ALA A 77 -2.28 -2.17 -12.20
C ALA A 77 -1.00 -2.96 -11.94
N SER A 78 0.04 -2.28 -11.45
CA SER A 78 1.36 -2.90 -11.25
C SER A 78 1.97 -2.58 -9.87
N HIS A 79 1.17 -2.12 -8.92
CA HIS A 79 1.65 -1.73 -7.60
C HIS A 79 1.00 -2.54 -6.49
N VAL A 80 1.73 -2.67 -5.39
CA VAL A 80 1.31 -3.42 -4.21
C VAL A 80 1.45 -2.52 -2.99
N ALA A 81 0.40 -2.43 -2.19
CA ALA A 81 0.43 -1.73 -0.92
C ALA A 81 0.86 -2.69 0.18
N PHE A 82 1.94 -2.36 0.88
CA PHE A 82 2.40 -3.08 2.07
C PHE A 82 1.97 -2.31 3.30
N TYR A 83 1.35 -2.99 4.26
CA TYR A 83 0.78 -2.34 5.43
C TYR A 83 0.93 -3.20 6.68
N LEU A 84 0.76 -2.56 7.84
CA LEU A 84 0.73 -3.22 9.13
C LEU A 84 -0.71 -3.32 9.61
N ALA A 85 -1.17 -4.56 9.77
CA ALA A 85 -2.47 -4.84 10.40
C ALA A 85 -2.31 -4.82 11.92
N PRO A 86 -3.39 -4.62 12.69
CA PRO A 86 -3.35 -4.75 14.15
C PRO A 86 -2.85 -6.13 14.57
N THR A 87 -2.07 -6.17 15.65
CA THR A 87 -1.59 -7.42 16.26
C THR A 87 -1.94 -7.43 17.73
N GLU A 88 -1.70 -8.55 18.41
CA GLU A 88 -1.91 -8.63 19.86
C GLU A 88 -1.08 -7.61 20.63
N ARG A 89 0.13 -7.32 20.13
CA ARG A 89 1.02 -6.33 20.74
C ARG A 89 0.69 -4.90 20.33
N ARG A 90 0.01 -4.73 19.21
CA ARG A 90 -0.35 -3.43 18.66
C ARG A 90 -1.83 -3.41 18.34
N ARG A 91 -2.62 -3.28 19.40
CA ARG A 91 -4.08 -3.21 19.33
C ARG A 91 -4.49 -1.76 19.17
N VAL A 92 -4.30 -1.24 17.98
CA VAL A 92 -4.73 0.11 17.66
C VAL A 92 -5.77 0.05 16.55
N ASP A 93 -6.65 1.03 16.55
CA ASP A 93 -7.71 1.15 15.55
C ASP A 93 -7.16 1.82 14.28
N GLU A 94 -5.92 1.50 13.94
CA GLU A 94 -5.19 2.11 12.84
C GLU A 94 -4.49 1.04 12.01
N VAL A 95 -4.49 1.26 10.69
CA VAL A 95 -3.71 0.50 9.74
C VAL A 95 -2.62 1.42 9.20
N TYR A 96 -1.38 0.98 9.26
CA TYR A 96 -0.23 1.76 8.80
C TYR A 96 0.21 1.26 7.44
N VAL A 97 0.14 2.12 6.42
CA VAL A 97 0.68 1.79 5.09
C VAL A 97 2.18 2.07 5.11
N ILE A 98 2.98 1.01 4.95
CA ILE A 98 4.44 1.07 5.03
C ILE A 98 5.03 1.65 3.74
N ARG A 99 4.67 1.04 2.60
CA ARG A 99 5.12 1.42 1.26
C ARG A 99 4.08 1.04 0.22
N VAL A 100 4.11 1.74 -0.90
CA VAL A 100 3.41 1.32 -2.13
C VAL A 100 4.49 1.11 -3.18
N LEU A 101 4.73 -0.15 -3.57
CA LEU A 101 5.85 -0.54 -4.43
C LEU A 101 5.38 -1.13 -5.74
N HIS A 102 6.17 -0.96 -6.79
CA HIS A 102 5.96 -1.72 -8.02
C HIS A 102 6.08 -3.22 -7.71
N GLN A 103 5.23 -4.03 -8.33
CA GLN A 103 5.16 -5.48 -8.06
C GLN A 103 6.47 -6.23 -8.33
N ALA A 104 7.35 -5.67 -9.16
CA ALA A 104 8.66 -6.28 -9.45
C ALA A 104 9.75 -5.92 -8.44
N MET A 105 9.48 -4.99 -7.52
CA MET A 105 10.45 -4.59 -6.50
C MET A 105 10.48 -5.60 -5.35
N ASP A 106 11.67 -5.79 -4.77
CA ASP A 106 11.85 -6.67 -3.61
C ASP A 106 11.41 -5.93 -2.33
N PRO A 107 10.30 -6.36 -1.69
CA PRO A 107 9.83 -5.69 -0.48
C PRO A 107 10.82 -5.80 0.69
N GLU A 108 11.59 -6.88 0.77
CA GLU A 108 12.56 -7.08 1.84
C GLU A 108 13.56 -5.92 1.92
N ILE A 109 13.97 -5.39 0.76
CA ILE A 109 14.91 -4.28 0.70
C ILE A 109 14.22 -2.94 1.02
N HIS A 110 12.98 -2.75 0.55
CA HIS A 110 12.33 -1.45 0.53
C HIS A 110 11.43 -1.14 1.73
N LEU A 111 11.00 -2.14 2.51
CA LEU A 111 10.09 -1.89 3.64
C LEU A 111 10.74 -1.16 4.80
N ILE A 112 12.06 -1.29 4.98
CA ILE A 112 12.78 -0.72 6.13
C ILE A 112 12.58 0.80 6.21
N GLU A 113 12.68 1.51 5.09
CA GLU A 113 12.53 2.97 5.07
C GLU A 113 11.13 3.39 5.51
N GLY A 114 10.10 2.69 5.03
CA GLY A 114 8.72 2.96 5.41
C GLY A 114 8.48 2.71 6.89
N LEU A 115 9.01 1.61 7.42
CA LEU A 115 8.90 1.27 8.84
C LEU A 115 9.57 2.32 9.71
N ARG A 116 10.75 2.79 9.33
CA ARG A 116 11.47 3.85 10.06
C ARG A 116 10.66 5.15 10.08
N SER A 117 10.05 5.52 8.97
CA SER A 117 9.28 6.76 8.89
C SER A 117 7.98 6.72 9.71
N LEU A 118 7.50 5.54 10.08
CA LEU A 118 6.33 5.39 10.96
C LEU A 118 6.68 5.58 12.43
N SER A 119 7.95 5.53 12.80
CA SER A 119 8.41 5.66 14.20
C SER A 119 7.72 4.70 15.15
N LEU A 120 7.51 3.46 14.71
CA LEU A 120 6.89 2.41 15.52
C LEU A 120 7.96 1.68 16.32
N ASP A 121 8.22 2.14 17.51
CA ASP A 121 9.11 1.48 18.45
C ASP A 121 8.33 0.65 19.46
#